data_051f62a6dc3bafaf97064b93033c487a
#
_entry.id   051f62a6dc3bafaf97064b93033c487a
#
_cell.length_a   1.000
_cell.length_b   1.000
_cell.length_c   1.000
_cell.angle_alpha   90.00
_cell.angle_beta   90.00
_cell.angle_gamma   90.00
#
_symmetry.space_group_name_H-M   'P 1'
#
loop_
_entity.id
_entity.type
_entity.pdbx_description
1 polymer ?
#
loop_
_entity_poly.entity_id
_entity_poly.type
_entity_poly.pdbx_seq_one_letter_code
_entity_poly.pdbx_strand_id
1 'polypeptide(L)'
;MLKVHCESYATPMIYPLIAYGITIVALTLVTRAVRQLLAIYKKGQPDPTRSTHKDERFKNMLKETLGHTKMLNFSVTGVAHWFVMVGFGSLFGTLITAYGQTVNPEFALPIIGHWTPYLWFTQFIAWATGIGIITLIAIRQGNRFNHKGRTSRFLGSVSWRAYYVEATIFAIVVCVIALYNLEQSNPTSEAIKVWATAKIVISMAWFIVISLNLTMGVAW
;
A
#
# COMPACT_ATOMS: atom_id res chain seq x y z
N MET A 1 11.07 27.23 37.16
CA MET A 1 11.73 27.13 35.86
C MET A 1 12.15 25.70 35.47
N LEU A 2 11.74 24.67 36.19
CA LEU A 2 12.11 23.24 35.99
C LEU A 2 11.01 22.38 35.30
N LYS A 3 9.79 22.91 35.13
CA LYS A 3 8.69 22.16 34.51
C LYS A 3 8.66 22.13 32.97
N VAL A 4 9.36 23.06 32.32
CA VAL A 4 9.35 23.19 30.85
C VAL A 4 10.26 22.16 30.15
N HIS A 5 11.24 21.60 30.87
CA HIS A 5 12.20 20.65 30.26
C HIS A 5 11.76 19.21 30.27
N CYS A 6 10.74 18.83 31.04
CA CYS A 6 10.27 17.43 31.12
C CYS A 6 9.25 17.05 30.05
N GLU A 7 8.49 18.02 29.50
CA GLU A 7 7.52 17.75 28.44
C GLU A 7 8.14 17.55 27.04
N SER A 8 9.34 18.07 26.82
CA SER A 8 10.03 18.00 25.51
C SER A 8 10.63 16.62 25.18
N TYR A 9 10.83 15.75 26.17
CA TYR A 9 11.45 14.42 25.95
C TYR A 9 10.46 13.26 25.82
N ALA A 10 9.23 13.41 26.26
CA ALA A 10 8.24 12.34 26.20
C ALA A 10 7.50 12.25 24.84
N THR A 11 7.33 13.37 24.16
CA THR A 11 6.65 13.45 22.85
C THR A 11 7.42 12.79 21.69
N PRO A 12 8.76 12.86 21.60
CA PRO A 12 9.45 12.25 20.46
C PRO A 12 9.43 10.71 20.43
N MET A 13 9.22 10.04 21.55
CA MET A 13 9.24 8.57 21.63
C MET A 13 7.90 7.91 21.32
N ILE A 14 6.79 8.64 21.37
CA ILE A 14 5.46 8.05 21.15
C ILE A 14 5.25 7.62 19.69
N TYR A 15 5.73 8.40 18.73
CA TYR A 15 5.57 8.12 17.30
C TYR A 15 6.26 6.83 16.86
N PRO A 16 7.56 6.60 17.15
CA PRO A 16 8.21 5.35 16.83
C PRO A 16 7.61 4.16 17.60
N LEU A 17 7.20 4.35 18.86
CA LEU A 17 6.56 3.30 19.63
C LEU A 17 5.27 2.79 18.99
N ILE A 18 4.39 3.70 18.54
CA ILE A 18 3.17 3.36 17.81
C ILE A 18 3.51 2.65 16.49
N ALA A 19 4.44 3.22 15.71
CA ALA A 19 4.82 2.70 14.41
C ALA A 19 5.38 1.27 14.50
N TYR A 20 6.34 1.04 15.38
CA TYR A 20 6.94 -0.29 15.55
C TYR A 20 5.99 -1.27 16.22
N GLY A 21 5.19 -0.83 17.18
CA GLY A 21 4.19 -1.68 17.86
C GLY A 21 3.17 -2.25 16.88
N ILE A 22 2.55 -1.41 16.06
CA ILE A 22 1.58 -1.88 15.04
C ILE A 22 2.24 -2.75 13.97
N THR A 23 3.51 -2.47 13.63
CA THR A 23 4.28 -3.26 12.66
C THR A 23 4.52 -4.68 13.17
N ILE A 24 4.89 -4.86 14.43
CA ILE A 24 5.08 -6.19 15.04
C ILE A 24 3.79 -6.99 14.96
N VAL A 25 2.65 -6.37 15.31
CA VAL A 25 1.33 -7.01 15.21
C VAL A 25 1.03 -7.41 13.77
N ALA A 26 1.22 -6.50 12.82
CA ALA A 26 0.98 -6.76 11.40
C ALA A 26 1.84 -7.90 10.86
N LEU A 27 3.15 -7.89 11.13
CA LEU A 27 4.08 -8.93 10.68
C LEU A 27 3.76 -10.31 11.29
N THR A 28 3.35 -10.35 12.55
CA THR A 28 2.92 -11.60 13.21
C THR A 28 1.70 -12.20 12.50
N LEU A 29 0.70 -11.38 12.22
CA LEU A 29 -0.52 -11.82 11.53
C LEU A 29 -0.25 -12.22 10.07
N VAL A 30 0.58 -11.46 9.34
CA VAL A 30 1.01 -11.80 7.98
C VAL A 30 1.73 -13.14 7.98
N THR A 31 2.68 -13.35 8.89
CA THR A 31 3.42 -14.61 9.00
C THR A 31 2.48 -15.79 9.24
N ARG A 32 1.50 -15.62 10.14
CA ARG A 32 0.46 -16.63 10.37
C ARG A 32 -0.34 -16.91 9.10
N ALA A 33 -0.80 -15.88 8.40
CA ALA A 33 -1.57 -15.99 7.17
C ALA A 33 -0.79 -16.71 6.07
N VAL A 34 0.47 -16.34 5.85
CA VAL A 34 1.36 -16.99 4.88
C VAL A 34 1.56 -18.48 5.23
N ARG A 35 1.77 -18.82 6.51
CA ARG A 35 1.89 -20.21 6.93
C ARG A 35 0.62 -21.01 6.65
N GLN A 36 -0.56 -20.44 6.88
CA GLN A 36 -1.85 -21.07 6.57
C GLN A 36 -2.00 -21.34 5.06
N LEU A 37 -1.68 -20.34 4.22
CA LEU A 37 -1.71 -20.50 2.76
C LEU A 37 -0.73 -21.57 2.27
N LEU A 38 0.50 -21.55 2.76
CA LEU A 38 1.51 -22.56 2.41
C LEU A 38 1.08 -23.98 2.84
N ALA A 39 0.40 -24.12 3.98
CA ALA A 39 -0.13 -25.40 4.43
C ALA A 39 -1.25 -25.91 3.49
N ILE A 40 -2.08 -25.01 2.95
CA ILE A 40 -3.09 -25.37 1.95
C ILE A 40 -2.45 -25.82 0.63
N TYR A 41 -1.47 -25.04 0.12
CA TYR A 41 -0.77 -25.40 -1.12
C TYR A 41 -0.02 -26.74 -1.03
N LYS A 42 0.56 -27.06 0.13
CA LYS A 42 1.26 -28.34 0.35
C LYS A 42 0.34 -29.57 0.35
N LYS A 43 -0.99 -29.37 0.47
CA LYS A 43 -1.97 -30.47 0.36
C LYS A 43 -2.25 -30.89 -1.09
N GLY A 44 -1.81 -30.07 -2.05
CA GLY A 44 -1.96 -30.39 -3.47
C GLY A 44 -1.13 -31.57 -3.90
N GLN A 45 -1.66 -32.39 -4.83
CA GLN A 45 -0.93 -33.48 -5.43
C GLN A 45 0.14 -32.96 -6.40
N PRO A 46 1.34 -33.59 -6.47
CA PRO A 46 2.33 -33.25 -7.46
C PRO A 46 1.82 -33.49 -8.88
N ASP A 47 1.92 -32.48 -9.74
CA ASP A 47 1.58 -32.60 -11.15
C ASP A 47 2.84 -32.44 -12.01
N PRO A 48 3.44 -33.56 -12.49
CA PRO A 48 4.64 -33.52 -13.32
C PRO A 48 4.47 -32.73 -14.62
N THR A 49 3.24 -32.71 -15.17
CA THR A 49 2.94 -32.02 -16.45
C THR A 49 3.03 -30.51 -16.32
N ARG A 50 2.87 -29.97 -15.11
CA ARG A 50 2.96 -28.53 -14.80
C ARG A 50 4.34 -28.08 -14.34
N SER A 51 5.34 -28.98 -14.28
CA SER A 51 6.70 -28.65 -13.84
C SER A 51 7.68 -28.38 -14.99
N THR A 52 7.23 -28.52 -16.24
CA THR A 52 8.01 -28.26 -17.46
C THR A 52 8.07 -26.78 -17.80
N HIS A 53 9.07 -26.37 -18.60
CA HIS A 53 9.24 -24.99 -19.12
C HIS A 53 9.25 -23.91 -18.02
N LYS A 54 9.99 -24.11 -16.96
CA LYS A 54 10.02 -23.22 -15.77
C LYS A 54 10.37 -21.78 -16.14
N ASP A 55 11.31 -21.57 -17.04
CA ASP A 55 11.79 -20.24 -17.45
C ASP A 55 10.73 -19.45 -18.21
N GLU A 56 10.03 -20.10 -19.13
CA GLU A 56 8.94 -19.48 -19.90
C GLU A 56 7.76 -19.14 -18.98
N ARG A 57 7.42 -20.03 -18.07
CA ARG A 57 6.36 -19.82 -17.07
C ARG A 57 6.70 -18.68 -16.13
N PHE A 58 7.95 -18.57 -15.68
CA PHE A 58 8.40 -17.48 -14.85
C PHE A 58 8.35 -16.15 -15.60
N LYS A 59 8.84 -16.10 -16.84
CA LYS A 59 8.74 -14.91 -17.71
C LYS A 59 7.29 -14.49 -17.93
N ASN A 60 6.41 -15.45 -18.23
CA ASN A 60 4.99 -15.18 -18.42
C ASN A 60 4.32 -14.69 -17.14
N MET A 61 4.64 -15.27 -15.98
CA MET A 61 4.18 -14.82 -14.67
C MET A 61 4.60 -13.36 -14.41
N LEU A 62 5.87 -13.02 -14.63
CA LEU A 62 6.35 -11.64 -14.47
C LEU A 62 5.63 -10.69 -15.43
N LYS A 63 5.51 -11.06 -16.70
CA LYS A 63 4.82 -10.25 -17.71
C LYS A 63 3.35 -10.01 -17.37
N GLU A 64 2.65 -11.05 -16.92
CA GLU A 64 1.22 -10.94 -16.58
C GLU A 64 0.98 -10.27 -15.24
N THR A 65 1.87 -10.47 -14.25
CA THR A 65 1.72 -9.90 -12.90
C THR A 65 2.23 -8.46 -12.84
N LEU A 66 3.48 -8.21 -13.26
CA LEU A 66 4.07 -6.87 -13.20
C LEU A 66 3.64 -5.99 -14.37
N GLY A 67 3.55 -6.55 -15.58
CA GLY A 67 3.10 -5.84 -16.76
C GLY A 67 1.58 -5.64 -16.84
N HIS A 68 0.80 -6.35 -16.03
CA HIS A 68 -0.69 -6.28 -16.02
C HIS A 68 -1.32 -6.37 -17.42
N THR A 69 -0.70 -7.12 -18.33
CA THR A 69 -1.04 -7.14 -19.76
C THR A 69 -2.49 -7.51 -20.02
N LYS A 70 -3.07 -8.44 -19.23
CA LYS A 70 -4.49 -8.81 -19.34
C LYS A 70 -5.43 -7.69 -18.88
N MET A 71 -5.05 -6.94 -17.84
CA MET A 71 -5.86 -5.82 -17.33
C MET A 71 -5.84 -4.62 -18.29
N LEU A 72 -4.72 -4.35 -18.94
CA LEU A 72 -4.60 -3.25 -19.92
C LEU A 72 -5.54 -3.39 -21.12
N ASN A 73 -6.05 -4.59 -21.40
CA ASN A 73 -7.10 -4.80 -22.41
C ASN A 73 -8.45 -4.13 -22.06
N PHE A 74 -8.66 -3.73 -20.80
CA PHE A 74 -9.88 -3.06 -20.34
C PHE A 74 -9.78 -1.52 -20.36
N SER A 75 -8.99 -0.96 -21.26
CA SER A 75 -8.84 0.48 -21.51
C SER A 75 -8.68 1.31 -20.21
N VAL A 76 -9.61 2.22 -19.90
CA VAL A 76 -9.51 3.16 -18.78
C VAL A 76 -9.36 2.43 -17.44
N THR A 77 -10.17 1.40 -17.17
CA THR A 77 -10.09 0.62 -15.93
C THR A 77 -8.74 -0.06 -15.78
N GLY A 78 -8.22 -0.63 -16.88
CA GLY A 78 -6.93 -1.30 -16.89
C GLY A 78 -5.77 -0.36 -16.62
N VAL A 79 -5.75 0.79 -17.27
CA VAL A 79 -4.71 1.82 -17.07
C VAL A 79 -4.76 2.39 -15.65
N ALA A 80 -5.95 2.74 -15.15
CA ALA A 80 -6.11 3.23 -13.79
C ALA A 80 -5.62 2.21 -12.76
N HIS A 81 -5.99 0.95 -12.91
CA HIS A 81 -5.54 -0.13 -12.02
C HIS A 81 -4.03 -0.37 -12.13
N TRP A 82 -3.45 -0.24 -13.32
CA TRP A 82 -2.00 -0.37 -13.51
C TRP A 82 -1.23 0.70 -12.72
N PHE A 83 -1.66 1.96 -12.78
CA PHE A 83 -1.04 3.03 -11.98
C PHE A 83 -1.18 2.79 -10.49
N VAL A 84 -2.32 2.28 -10.02
CA VAL A 84 -2.52 1.94 -8.61
C VAL A 84 -1.57 0.81 -8.17
N MET A 85 -1.40 -0.23 -9.01
CA MET A 85 -0.52 -1.35 -8.71
C MET A 85 0.96 -0.94 -8.73
N VAL A 86 1.39 -0.22 -9.77
CA VAL A 86 2.77 0.30 -9.87
C VAL A 86 3.05 1.27 -8.73
N GLY A 87 2.08 2.13 -8.41
CA GLY A 87 2.19 3.07 -7.29
C GLY A 87 2.36 2.36 -5.96
N PHE A 88 1.58 1.32 -5.69
CA PHE A 88 1.71 0.56 -4.46
C PHE A 88 3.12 -0.03 -4.29
N GLY A 89 3.69 -0.62 -5.35
CA GLY A 89 5.05 -1.17 -5.32
C GLY A 89 6.13 -0.09 -5.23
N SER A 90 6.03 0.95 -6.06
CA SER A 90 7.04 2.02 -6.16
C SER A 90 7.11 2.89 -4.91
N LEU A 91 5.96 3.13 -4.26
CA LEU A 91 5.90 3.93 -3.04
C LEU A 91 6.33 3.17 -1.77
N PHE A 92 6.67 1.87 -1.89
CA PHE A 92 7.18 1.09 -0.76
C PHE A 92 8.46 1.70 -0.15
N GLY A 93 9.35 2.24 -0.99
CA GLY A 93 10.54 2.96 -0.53
C GLY A 93 10.20 4.14 0.39
N THR A 94 9.12 4.86 0.11
CA THR A 94 8.66 5.97 0.95
C THR A 94 8.11 5.52 2.31
N LEU A 95 7.69 4.25 2.44
CA LEU A 95 7.30 3.68 3.73
C LEU A 95 8.53 3.48 4.63
N ILE A 96 9.65 3.04 4.07
CA ILE A 96 10.92 2.92 4.80
C ILE A 96 11.38 4.30 5.30
N THR A 97 11.31 5.33 4.45
CA THR A 97 11.60 6.71 4.86
C THR A 97 10.74 7.14 6.04
N ALA A 98 9.43 6.82 6.01
CA ALA A 98 8.51 7.19 7.08
C ALA A 98 8.92 6.62 8.46
N TYR A 99 9.49 5.40 8.54
CA TYR A 99 10.01 4.88 9.81
C TYR A 99 11.13 5.74 10.38
N GLY A 100 12.07 6.19 9.56
CA GLY A 100 13.11 7.13 10.00
C GLY A 100 12.52 8.47 10.44
N GLN A 101 11.52 8.96 9.73
CA GLN A 101 10.86 10.23 10.01
C GLN A 101 10.04 10.24 11.29
N THR A 102 9.64 9.08 11.83
CA THR A 102 9.02 9.03 13.17
C THR A 102 10.00 9.43 14.29
N VAL A 103 11.29 9.28 14.05
CA VAL A 103 12.36 9.64 15.00
C VAL A 103 12.94 11.01 14.66
N ASN A 104 13.40 11.18 13.43
CA ASN A 104 14.00 12.42 12.93
C ASN A 104 13.22 12.90 11.69
N PRO A 105 12.51 14.06 11.74
CA PRO A 105 11.77 14.60 10.59
C PRO A 105 12.59 14.74 9.31
N GLU A 106 13.87 15.08 9.43
CA GLU A 106 14.78 15.27 8.29
C GLU A 106 15.33 13.96 7.71
N PHE A 107 14.91 12.80 8.23
CA PHE A 107 15.42 11.53 7.76
C PHE A 107 15.03 11.29 6.29
N ALA A 108 16.02 10.99 5.48
CA ALA A 108 15.88 10.59 4.09
C ALA A 108 16.64 9.28 3.83
N LEU A 109 16.23 8.51 2.83
CA LEU A 109 16.93 7.28 2.46
C LEU A 109 18.36 7.61 2.01
N PRO A 110 19.37 6.88 2.49
CA PRO A 110 20.74 7.04 2.01
C PRO A 110 20.80 6.94 0.48
N ILE A 111 21.65 7.75 -0.14
CA ILE A 111 21.92 7.80 -1.60
C ILE A 111 20.75 8.37 -2.41
N ILE A 112 19.51 7.86 -2.25
CA ILE A 112 18.38 8.21 -3.13
C ILE A 112 17.41 9.22 -2.52
N GLY A 113 17.41 9.40 -1.19
CA GLY A 113 16.41 10.20 -0.50
C GLY A 113 16.41 11.69 -0.88
N HIS A 114 17.58 12.25 -1.22
CA HIS A 114 17.72 13.63 -1.71
C HIS A 114 17.91 13.71 -3.23
N TRP A 115 17.85 12.58 -3.94
CA TRP A 115 18.04 12.57 -5.38
C TRP A 115 16.77 13.10 -6.08
N THR A 116 16.92 14.24 -6.73
CA THR A 116 15.80 14.94 -7.38
C THR A 116 14.97 14.08 -8.32
N PRO A 117 15.53 13.21 -9.20
CA PRO A 117 14.73 12.35 -10.03
C PRO A 117 13.87 11.35 -9.25
N TYR A 118 14.36 10.83 -8.10
CA TYR A 118 13.58 9.96 -7.24
C TYR A 118 12.41 10.71 -6.60
N LEU A 119 12.62 11.93 -6.13
CA LEU A 119 11.57 12.78 -5.56
C LEU A 119 10.49 13.10 -6.60
N TRP A 120 10.87 13.45 -7.81
CA TRP A 120 9.93 13.70 -8.90
C TRP A 120 9.16 12.46 -9.30
N PHE A 121 9.84 11.31 -9.40
CA PHE A 121 9.22 10.03 -9.70
C PHE A 121 8.19 9.65 -8.63
N THR A 122 8.53 9.77 -7.35
CA THR A 122 7.59 9.43 -6.26
C THR A 122 6.37 10.34 -6.26
N GLN A 123 6.53 11.65 -6.55
CA GLN A 123 5.41 12.56 -6.68
C GLN A 123 4.53 12.26 -7.88
N PHE A 124 5.13 12.05 -9.05
CA PHE A 124 4.39 11.68 -10.25
C PHE A 124 3.56 10.42 -10.02
N ILE A 125 4.16 9.37 -9.47
CA ILE A 125 3.49 8.11 -9.18
C ILE A 125 2.40 8.28 -8.10
N ALA A 126 2.64 9.09 -7.08
CA ALA A 126 1.63 9.36 -6.05
C ALA A 126 0.39 10.03 -6.66
N TRP A 127 0.55 11.07 -7.48
CA TRP A 127 -0.54 11.73 -8.17
C TRP A 127 -1.25 10.80 -9.16
N ALA A 128 -0.50 10.05 -9.97
CA ALA A 128 -1.06 9.08 -10.91
C ALA A 128 -1.87 7.98 -10.20
N THR A 129 -1.37 7.49 -9.06
CA THR A 129 -2.08 6.53 -8.21
C THR A 129 -3.37 7.14 -7.64
N GLY A 130 -3.30 8.37 -7.14
CA GLY A 130 -4.47 9.10 -6.63
C GLY A 130 -5.56 9.29 -7.68
N ILE A 131 -5.20 9.73 -8.87
CA ILE A 131 -6.12 9.85 -10.02
C ILE A 131 -6.67 8.48 -10.41
N GLY A 132 -5.81 7.46 -10.46
CA GLY A 132 -6.19 6.08 -10.78
C GLY A 132 -7.24 5.53 -9.80
N ILE A 133 -7.03 5.71 -8.49
CA ILE A 133 -7.98 5.22 -7.47
C ILE A 133 -9.31 5.96 -7.53
N ILE A 134 -9.31 7.28 -7.73
CA ILE A 134 -10.53 8.08 -7.91
C ILE A 134 -11.29 7.60 -9.15
N THR A 135 -10.58 7.35 -10.25
CA THR A 135 -11.18 6.83 -11.49
C THR A 135 -11.84 5.46 -11.26
N LEU A 136 -11.18 4.55 -10.54
CA LEU A 136 -11.75 3.25 -10.21
C LEU A 136 -12.98 3.34 -9.32
N ILE A 137 -12.98 4.25 -8.33
CA ILE A 137 -14.15 4.53 -7.49
C ILE A 137 -15.29 5.08 -8.33
N ALA A 138 -15.03 6.04 -9.22
CA ALA A 138 -16.04 6.62 -10.10
C ALA A 138 -16.68 5.57 -11.04
N ILE A 139 -15.86 4.71 -11.67
CA ILE A 139 -16.34 3.62 -12.52
C ILE A 139 -17.19 2.63 -11.71
N ARG A 140 -16.76 2.29 -10.48
CA ARG A 140 -17.52 1.40 -9.59
C ARG A 140 -18.88 1.99 -9.22
N GLN A 141 -18.93 3.28 -8.87
CA GLN A 141 -20.19 3.98 -8.55
C GLN A 141 -21.10 4.07 -9.77
N GLY A 142 -20.59 4.43 -10.95
CA GLY A 142 -21.35 4.48 -12.19
C GLY A 142 -21.98 3.13 -12.56
N ASN A 143 -21.22 2.03 -12.43
CA ASN A 143 -21.71 0.70 -12.71
C ASN A 143 -22.73 0.17 -11.69
N ARG A 144 -22.74 0.68 -10.46
CA ARG A 144 -23.67 0.29 -9.42
C ARG A 144 -25.13 0.53 -9.82
N PHE A 145 -25.39 1.64 -10.50
CA PHE A 145 -26.75 2.02 -10.93
C PHE A 145 -27.21 1.25 -12.17
N ASN A 146 -26.30 0.75 -12.98
CA ASN A 146 -26.60 0.05 -14.23
C ASN A 146 -26.93 -1.44 -14.05
N HIS A 147 -26.74 -2.03 -12.87
CA HIS A 147 -26.86 -3.47 -12.65
C HIS A 147 -28.08 -3.83 -11.77
N LYS A 148 -29.32 -3.41 -12.15
CA LYS A 148 -30.61 -3.89 -11.60
C LYS A 148 -30.49 -4.63 -10.23
N GLY A 149 -30.14 -3.90 -9.17
CA GLY A 149 -30.05 -4.44 -7.82
C GLY A 149 -28.74 -5.20 -7.47
N ARG A 150 -27.78 -5.30 -8.37
CA ARG A 150 -26.46 -5.88 -8.07
C ARG A 150 -25.48 -4.78 -7.74
N THR A 151 -24.77 -4.91 -6.62
CA THR A 151 -23.72 -3.98 -6.20
C THR A 151 -22.36 -4.30 -6.86
N SER A 152 -22.24 -5.42 -7.55
CA SER A 152 -21.01 -5.85 -8.24
C SER A 152 -21.33 -6.77 -9.41
N ARG A 153 -20.44 -6.79 -10.40
CA ARG A 153 -20.46 -7.71 -11.54
C ARG A 153 -20.28 -9.18 -11.14
N PHE A 154 -19.63 -9.41 -10.00
CA PHE A 154 -19.37 -10.75 -9.49
C PHE A 154 -20.41 -11.15 -8.45
N LEU A 155 -20.94 -12.37 -8.55
CA LEU A 155 -21.86 -12.95 -7.58
C LEU A 155 -21.16 -13.12 -6.22
N GLY A 156 -21.82 -12.67 -5.15
CA GLY A 156 -21.31 -12.85 -3.78
C GLY A 156 -20.22 -11.89 -3.36
N SER A 157 -19.83 -10.89 -4.18
CA SER A 157 -18.85 -9.90 -3.76
C SER A 157 -19.42 -8.92 -2.74
N VAL A 158 -18.63 -8.63 -1.71
CA VAL A 158 -19.00 -7.73 -0.62
C VAL A 158 -18.35 -6.37 -0.87
N SER A 159 -19.17 -5.35 -1.18
CA SER A 159 -18.70 -4.04 -1.63
C SER A 159 -17.81 -3.31 -0.62
N TRP A 160 -18.04 -3.46 0.69
CA TRP A 160 -17.27 -2.76 1.72
C TRP A 160 -15.77 -3.11 1.67
N ARG A 161 -15.44 -4.35 1.28
CA ARG A 161 -14.04 -4.81 1.16
C ARG A 161 -13.29 -4.02 0.10
N ALA A 162 -13.93 -3.77 -1.03
CA ALA A 162 -13.35 -2.98 -2.10
C ALA A 162 -13.16 -1.51 -1.68
N TYR A 163 -14.18 -0.92 -1.04
CA TYR A 163 -14.08 0.45 -0.52
C TYR A 163 -13.01 0.61 0.56
N TYR A 164 -12.82 -0.40 1.40
CA TYR A 164 -11.74 -0.39 2.38
C TYR A 164 -10.37 -0.31 1.71
N VAL A 165 -10.11 -1.15 0.70
CA VAL A 165 -8.85 -1.13 -0.05
C VAL A 165 -8.66 0.21 -0.77
N GLU A 166 -9.69 0.69 -1.46
CA GLU A 166 -9.67 1.98 -2.16
C GLU A 166 -9.38 3.15 -1.21
N ALA A 167 -10.08 3.20 -0.07
CA ALA A 167 -9.88 4.23 0.95
C ALA A 167 -8.47 4.18 1.57
N THR A 168 -7.95 2.98 1.83
CA THR A 168 -6.61 2.79 2.39
C THR A 168 -5.53 3.27 1.43
N ILE A 169 -5.62 2.88 0.15
CA ILE A 169 -4.65 3.32 -0.87
C ILE A 169 -4.72 4.84 -1.05
N PHE A 170 -5.93 5.41 -1.12
CA PHE A 170 -6.12 6.85 -1.23
C PHE A 170 -5.51 7.59 -0.03
N ALA A 171 -5.74 7.11 1.20
CA ALA A 171 -5.18 7.70 2.41
C ALA A 171 -3.64 7.64 2.43
N ILE A 172 -3.02 6.54 1.95
CA ILE A 172 -1.56 6.43 1.81
C ILE A 172 -1.04 7.47 0.81
N VAL A 173 -1.71 7.65 -0.33
CA VAL A 173 -1.33 8.66 -1.33
C VAL A 173 -1.38 10.07 -0.74
N VAL A 174 -2.44 10.39 0.01
CA VAL A 174 -2.56 11.69 0.71
C VAL A 174 -1.39 11.88 1.69
N CYS A 175 -1.03 10.85 2.47
CA CYS A 175 0.12 10.93 3.37
C CYS A 175 1.45 11.17 2.60
N VAL A 176 1.66 10.52 1.44
CA VAL A 176 2.86 10.71 0.62
C VAL A 176 2.96 12.14 0.11
N ILE A 177 1.86 12.70 -0.40
CA ILE A 177 1.83 14.07 -0.93
C ILE A 177 2.01 15.08 0.21
N ALA A 178 1.36 14.87 1.36
CA ALA A 178 1.49 15.74 2.52
C ALA A 178 2.92 15.76 3.07
N LEU A 179 3.56 14.58 3.20
CA LEU A 179 4.95 14.47 3.64
C LEU A 179 5.88 15.22 2.69
N TYR A 180 5.77 15.01 1.39
CA TYR A 180 6.60 15.73 0.43
C TYR A 180 6.46 17.25 0.56
N ASN A 181 5.22 17.77 0.64
CA ASN A 181 5.00 19.21 0.77
C ASN A 181 5.58 19.76 2.08
N LEU A 182 5.49 19.02 3.19
CA LEU A 182 6.08 19.40 4.46
C LEU A 182 7.60 19.38 4.40
N GLU A 183 8.20 18.35 3.81
CA GLU A 183 9.66 18.25 3.61
C GLU A 183 10.22 19.44 2.81
N GLN A 184 9.46 19.92 1.81
CA GLN A 184 9.89 21.06 1.00
C GLN A 184 9.67 22.42 1.70
N SER A 185 8.64 22.55 2.53
CA SER A 185 8.27 23.83 3.16
C SER A 185 8.90 24.01 4.55
N ASN A 186 8.93 22.96 5.36
CA ASN A 186 9.46 22.99 6.72
C ASN A 186 9.97 21.59 7.15
N PRO A 187 11.19 21.21 6.77
CA PRO A 187 11.74 19.87 6.97
C PRO A 187 11.92 19.48 8.46
N THR A 188 11.96 20.45 9.35
CA THR A 188 12.12 20.22 10.81
C THR A 188 10.77 20.10 11.54
N SER A 189 9.65 20.20 10.82
CA SER A 189 8.31 20.23 11.42
C SER A 189 7.96 18.92 12.12
N GLU A 190 7.46 19.00 13.35
CA GLU A 190 6.88 17.87 14.09
C GLU A 190 5.68 17.25 13.34
N ALA A 191 5.00 17.99 12.45
CA ALA A 191 3.93 17.47 11.63
C ALA A 191 4.41 16.32 10.72
N ILE A 192 5.69 16.28 10.34
CA ILE A 192 6.29 15.18 9.57
C ILE A 192 6.18 13.86 10.36
N LYS A 193 6.49 13.87 11.67
CA LYS A 193 6.36 12.69 12.52
C LYS A 193 4.92 12.16 12.58
N VAL A 194 3.95 13.09 12.66
CA VAL A 194 2.52 12.75 12.68
C VAL A 194 2.11 12.08 11.37
N TRP A 195 2.40 12.68 10.22
CA TRP A 195 2.05 12.15 8.91
C TRP A 195 2.78 10.85 8.58
N ALA A 196 4.05 10.73 8.97
CA ALA A 196 4.83 9.51 8.83
C ALA A 196 4.23 8.37 9.66
N THR A 197 3.88 8.63 10.91
CA THR A 197 3.22 7.65 11.79
C THR A 197 1.84 7.26 11.23
N ALA A 198 1.03 8.22 10.81
CA ALA A 198 -0.28 7.96 10.19
C ALA A 198 -0.14 7.05 8.96
N LYS A 199 0.82 7.33 8.07
CA LYS A 199 1.10 6.50 6.90
C LYS A 199 1.47 5.07 7.28
N ILE A 200 2.33 4.87 8.29
CA ILE A 200 2.71 3.54 8.79
C ILE A 200 1.49 2.83 9.36
N VAL A 201 0.72 3.50 10.22
CA VAL A 201 -0.48 2.92 10.84
C VAL A 201 -1.50 2.47 9.79
N ILE A 202 -1.78 3.29 8.79
CA ILE A 202 -2.70 2.96 7.70
C ILE A 202 -2.19 1.77 6.89
N SER A 203 -0.89 1.75 6.56
CA SER A 203 -0.27 0.65 5.82
C SER A 203 -0.30 -0.66 6.60
N MET A 204 0.01 -0.61 7.90
CA MET A 204 -0.02 -1.79 8.75
C MET A 204 -1.45 -2.28 9.03
N ALA A 205 -2.41 -1.37 9.18
CA ALA A 205 -3.83 -1.72 9.27
C ALA A 205 -4.30 -2.49 8.03
N TRP A 206 -3.84 -2.10 6.84
CA TRP A 206 -4.13 -2.84 5.60
C TRP A 206 -3.58 -4.28 5.67
N PHE A 207 -2.34 -4.47 6.10
CA PHE A 207 -1.75 -5.81 6.28
C PHE A 207 -2.51 -6.64 7.33
N ILE A 208 -2.92 -6.03 8.45
CA ILE A 208 -3.70 -6.69 9.49
C ILE A 208 -5.04 -7.19 8.93
N VAL A 209 -5.79 -6.30 8.28
CA VAL A 209 -7.13 -6.64 7.75
C VAL A 209 -7.05 -7.72 6.69
N ILE A 210 -6.10 -7.66 5.76
CA ILE A 210 -5.92 -8.70 4.74
C ILE A 210 -5.51 -10.04 5.37
N SER A 211 -4.62 -10.02 6.35
CA SER A 211 -4.16 -11.24 7.04
C SER A 211 -5.28 -11.94 7.81
N LEU A 212 -6.22 -11.18 8.37
CA LEU A 212 -7.39 -11.71 9.05
C LEU A 212 -8.50 -12.16 8.09
N ASN A 213 -8.50 -11.64 6.87
CA ASN A 213 -9.52 -11.89 5.86
C ASN A 213 -8.88 -12.40 4.57
N LEU A 214 -8.28 -13.59 4.61
CA LEU A 214 -7.54 -14.16 3.47
C LEU A 214 -8.37 -14.28 2.19
N THR A 215 -9.69 -14.39 2.31
CA THR A 215 -10.64 -14.43 1.18
C THR A 215 -11.03 -13.03 0.68
N MET A 216 -10.52 -11.95 1.28
CA MET A 216 -10.85 -10.58 0.92
C MET A 216 -10.05 -10.07 -0.30
N GLY A 217 -8.91 -10.66 -0.56
CA GLY A 217 -7.97 -10.20 -1.59
C GLY A 217 -8.39 -10.57 -3.01
N VAL A 218 -7.84 -9.83 -3.97
CA VAL A 218 -7.98 -10.07 -5.41
C VAL A 218 -7.34 -11.41 -5.82
N ALA A 219 -6.51 -11.99 -4.97
CA ALA A 219 -5.82 -13.26 -5.18
C ALA A 219 -6.74 -14.50 -4.97
N TRP A 220 -7.96 -14.30 -4.59
CA TRP A 220 -9.03 -15.30 -4.45
C TRP A 220 -10.13 -15.02 -5.46
#